data_1097ccd8a122afcab2ecc5a4b4d01390
#
_entry.id   1097ccd8a122afcab2ecc5a4b4d01390
#
_cell.length_a   1.000
_cell.length_b   1.000
_cell.length_c   1.000
_cell.angle_alpha   90.00
_cell.angle_beta   90.00
_cell.angle_gamma   90.00
#
_symmetry.space_group_name_H-M   'P 1'
#
loop_
_entity.id
_entity.type
_entity.pdbx_description
1 polymer ?
#
loop_
_entity_poly.entity_id
_entity_poly.type
_entity_poly.pdbx_seq_one_letter_code
_entity_poly.pdbx_strand_id
1 'polypeptide(L)'
;MAAERYKIITCFLPQGRAAEVLERVRKQFGIASTLYHHARGVGFGTRRGWRTFHASEREVITVLAREAEADELFKFLYFDAGLDEPNAGLVFMERALRASPLEMPDVTEPEE
;
A
#
# COMPACT_ATOMS: atom_id res chain seq x y z
N MET A 1 21.36 -6.64 20.55
CA MET A 1 21.01 -6.30 19.23
C MET A 1 19.57 -5.93 19.11
N ALA A 2 19.30 -4.79 18.55
CA ALA A 2 17.95 -4.33 18.48
C ALA A 2 17.23 -5.03 17.33
N ALA A 3 16.00 -5.33 17.54
CA ALA A 3 15.20 -5.94 16.49
C ALA A 3 14.88 -4.88 15.45
N GLU A 4 14.73 -5.33 14.24
CA GLU A 4 14.37 -4.45 13.16
C GLU A 4 12.96 -3.89 13.43
N ARG A 5 12.76 -2.64 13.17
CA ARG A 5 11.47 -2.02 13.35
C ARG A 5 10.78 -1.86 12.03
N TYR A 6 9.49 -2.06 12.04
CA TYR A 6 8.70 -2.02 10.82
C TYR A 6 7.55 -1.06 10.96
N LYS A 7 7.09 -0.58 9.84
CA LYS A 7 5.89 0.23 9.76
C LYS A 7 4.96 -0.36 8.73
N ILE A 8 3.68 -0.15 8.94
CA ILE A 8 2.66 -0.62 8.03
C ILE A 8 2.11 0.58 7.30
N ILE A 9 2.13 0.54 5.99
CA ILE A 9 1.57 1.62 5.18
C ILE A 9 0.37 1.06 4.45
N THR A 10 -0.75 1.72 4.61
CA THR A 10 -2.00 1.31 3.98
C THR A 10 -2.46 2.38 3.03
N CYS A 11 -2.80 1.98 1.82
CA CYS A 11 -3.31 2.90 0.82
C CYS A 11 -4.65 2.42 0.32
N PHE A 12 -5.59 3.35 0.21
CA PHE A 12 -6.86 3.09 -0.42
C PHE A 12 -6.81 3.75 -1.78
N LEU A 13 -6.93 2.97 -2.82
CA LEU A 13 -6.69 3.43 -4.19
C LEU A 13 -7.93 3.27 -5.03
N PRO A 14 -8.02 4.01 -6.12
CA PRO A 14 -9.08 3.75 -7.08
C PRO A 14 -8.92 2.34 -7.64
N GLN A 15 -10.03 1.78 -8.06
CA GLN A 15 -10.01 0.42 -8.56
C GLN A 15 -9.11 0.31 -9.78
N GLY A 16 -8.35 -0.75 -9.84
CA GLY A 16 -7.48 -1.01 -10.97
C GLY A 16 -6.06 -0.50 -10.82
N ARG A 17 -5.74 0.16 -9.72
CA ARG A 17 -4.42 0.74 -9.57
C ARG A 17 -3.46 -0.07 -8.73
N ALA A 18 -3.97 -1.01 -7.94
CA ALA A 18 -3.11 -1.67 -6.96
C ALA A 18 -1.99 -2.48 -7.56
N ALA A 19 -2.29 -3.24 -8.59
CA ALA A 19 -1.27 -4.14 -9.13
C ALA A 19 -0.07 -3.39 -9.66
N GLU A 20 -0.29 -2.31 -10.37
CA GLU A 20 0.83 -1.59 -10.93
C GLU A 20 1.59 -0.81 -9.87
N VAL A 21 0.91 -0.32 -8.84
CA VAL A 21 1.59 0.37 -7.77
C VAL A 21 2.46 -0.62 -7.01
N LEU A 22 1.94 -1.80 -6.71
CA LEU A 22 2.71 -2.80 -6.00
C LEU A 22 3.91 -3.29 -6.81
N GLU A 23 3.75 -3.36 -8.10
CA GLU A 23 4.86 -3.75 -8.95
C GLU A 23 6.00 -2.74 -8.87
N ARG A 24 5.67 -1.46 -8.82
CA ARG A 24 6.68 -0.43 -8.68
C ARG A 24 7.32 -0.44 -7.31
N VAL A 25 6.54 -0.73 -6.29
CA VAL A 25 7.07 -0.85 -4.95
C VAL A 25 8.08 -1.98 -4.90
N ARG A 26 7.73 -3.10 -5.48
CA ARG A 26 8.64 -4.22 -5.48
C ARG A 26 9.92 -3.91 -6.23
N LYS A 27 9.80 -3.24 -7.37
CA LYS A 27 10.97 -2.94 -8.17
C LYS A 27 11.86 -1.88 -7.56
N GLN A 28 11.27 -0.85 -7.01
CA GLN A 28 12.07 0.25 -6.49
C GLN A 28 12.56 0.03 -5.08
N PHE A 29 11.80 -0.64 -4.26
CA PHE A 29 12.16 -0.80 -2.86
C PHE A 29 12.52 -2.23 -2.50
N GLY A 30 12.29 -3.17 -3.39
CA GLY A 30 12.60 -4.56 -3.11
C GLY A 30 11.75 -5.18 -2.03
N ILE A 31 10.56 -4.65 -1.82
CA ILE A 31 9.71 -5.11 -0.75
C ILE A 31 8.75 -6.16 -1.26
N ALA A 32 8.73 -7.30 -0.60
CA ALA A 32 7.84 -8.38 -0.96
C ALA A 32 6.66 -8.52 -0.01
N SER A 33 6.72 -7.87 1.15
CA SER A 33 5.65 -8.00 2.13
C SER A 33 4.51 -7.06 1.81
N THR A 34 3.79 -7.39 0.75
CA THR A 34 2.69 -6.56 0.29
C THR A 34 1.46 -7.42 0.13
N LEU A 35 0.34 -6.78 0.20
CA LEU A 35 -0.92 -7.46 0.13
C LEU A 35 -1.95 -6.50 -0.41
N TYR A 36 -2.90 -6.96 -1.21
CA TYR A 36 -3.97 -6.08 -1.58
C TYR A 36 -5.28 -6.83 -1.65
N HIS A 37 -6.35 -6.10 -1.49
CA HIS A 37 -7.67 -6.67 -1.58
C HIS A 37 -8.63 -5.57 -1.97
N HIS A 38 -9.84 -5.96 -2.29
CA HIS A 38 -10.86 -5.02 -2.67
C HIS A 38 -11.67 -4.64 -1.46
N ALA A 39 -12.12 -3.42 -1.43
CA ALA A 39 -12.97 -2.94 -0.36
C ALA A 39 -14.01 -2.00 -0.93
N ARG A 40 -15.10 -1.83 -0.22
CA ARG A 40 -16.11 -0.91 -0.60
C ARG A 40 -16.07 0.23 0.37
N GLY A 41 -16.12 1.42 -0.14
CA GLY A 41 -16.09 2.57 0.72
C GLY A 41 -16.95 3.66 0.17
N VAL A 42 -17.15 4.66 0.98
CA VAL A 42 -17.90 5.80 0.60
C VAL A 42 -16.93 6.88 0.21
N GLY A 43 -17.01 7.33 -1.00
CA GLY A 43 -16.08 8.34 -1.46
C GLY A 43 -16.48 9.72 -1.00
N PHE A 44 -15.51 10.47 -0.58
CA PHE A 44 -15.78 11.82 -0.17
C PHE A 44 -16.05 12.72 -1.36
N GLY A 45 -15.77 12.25 -2.54
CA GLY A 45 -16.07 13.02 -3.71
C GLY A 45 -17.53 13.03 -4.08
N THR A 46 -18.35 12.25 -3.37
CA THR A 46 -19.75 12.19 -3.64
C THR A 46 -20.39 13.49 -3.22
N ARG A 47 -20.81 14.25 -4.16
CA ARG A 47 -21.23 15.53 -3.84
C ARG A 47 -22.59 15.70 -3.39
N ARG A 48 -23.45 14.90 -3.77
CA ARG A 48 -24.82 15.08 -3.43
C ARG A 48 -25.18 14.48 -2.14
N GLY A 49 -24.29 14.14 -1.36
CA GLY A 49 -24.57 13.61 -0.06
C GLY A 49 -25.33 12.32 -0.13
N TRP A 50 -26.31 12.17 0.71
CA TRP A 50 -26.94 10.89 0.84
C TRP A 50 -27.70 10.47 -0.41
N ARG A 51 -28.08 11.42 -1.22
CA ARG A 51 -28.85 11.04 -2.36
C ARG A 51 -28.06 10.28 -3.38
N THR A 52 -26.82 10.63 -3.54
CA THR A 52 -25.98 9.93 -4.47
C THR A 52 -24.98 9.08 -3.76
N PHE A 53 -25.23 8.84 -2.48
CA PHE A 53 -24.34 8.04 -1.69
C PHE A 53 -24.35 6.61 -2.21
N HIS A 54 -23.25 6.11 -2.55
CA HIS A 54 -23.12 4.72 -2.95
C HIS A 54 -21.69 4.30 -2.67
N ALA A 55 -21.54 3.04 -2.40
CA ALA A 55 -20.23 2.50 -2.13
C ALA A 55 -19.48 2.35 -3.43
N SER A 56 -18.26 2.80 -3.46
CA SER A 56 -17.46 2.55 -4.64
C SER A 56 -16.40 1.56 -4.28
N GLU A 57 -16.01 0.79 -5.26
CA GLU A 57 -15.00 -0.21 -5.07
C GLU A 57 -13.66 0.45 -4.99
N ARG A 58 -12.88 0.03 -4.05
CA ARG A 58 -11.54 0.54 -3.88
C ARG A 58 -10.62 -0.64 -3.75
N GLU A 59 -9.37 -0.39 -4.04
CA GLU A 59 -8.35 -1.38 -3.79
C GLU A 59 -7.53 -0.90 -2.62
N VAL A 60 -7.23 -1.80 -1.71
CA VAL A 60 -6.48 -1.46 -0.52
C VAL A 60 -5.18 -2.22 -0.59
N ILE A 61 -4.07 -1.52 -0.49
CA ILE A 61 -2.78 -2.19 -0.42
C ILE A 61 -2.18 -1.95 0.95
N THR A 62 -1.47 -2.94 1.42
CA THR A 62 -0.78 -2.88 2.69
C THR A 62 0.66 -3.29 2.45
N VAL A 63 1.58 -2.48 2.91
CA VAL A 63 2.98 -2.73 2.71
C VAL A 63 3.66 -2.71 4.07
N LEU A 64 4.46 -3.72 4.34
CA LEU A 64 5.25 -3.76 5.56
C LEU A 64 6.65 -3.28 5.19
N ALA A 65 7.07 -2.17 5.75
CA ALA A 65 8.32 -1.54 5.39
C ALA A 65 9.22 -1.42 6.59
N ARG A 66 10.52 -1.51 6.36
CA ARG A 66 11.46 -1.25 7.45
C ARG A 66 11.40 0.22 7.78
N GLU A 67 11.62 0.52 9.04
CA GLU A 67 11.50 1.88 9.50
C GLU A 67 12.40 2.82 8.71
N ALA A 68 13.58 2.36 8.34
CA ALA A 68 14.52 3.22 7.66
C ALA A 68 14.06 3.67 6.29
N GLU A 69 13.20 2.89 5.65
CA GLU A 69 12.73 3.25 4.31
C GLU A 69 11.28 3.68 4.27
N ALA A 70 10.64 3.69 5.43
CA ALA A 70 9.19 3.89 5.45
C ALA A 70 8.77 5.28 5.00
N ASP A 71 9.51 6.31 5.36
CA ASP A 71 9.12 7.65 4.97
C ASP A 71 9.23 7.86 3.48
N GLU A 72 10.27 7.32 2.90
CA GLU A 72 10.47 7.45 1.48
C GLU A 72 9.41 6.68 0.71
N LEU A 73 9.09 5.49 1.21
CA LEU A 73 8.06 4.69 0.61
C LEU A 73 6.70 5.37 0.72
N PHE A 74 6.42 5.98 1.86
CA PHE A 74 5.17 6.70 2.05
C PHE A 74 5.03 7.82 1.02
N LYS A 75 6.08 8.58 0.82
CA LYS A 75 6.08 9.62 -0.17
C LYS A 75 5.88 9.08 -1.57
N PHE A 76 6.57 8.00 -1.87
CA PHE A 76 6.44 7.39 -3.18
C PHE A 76 5.00 6.97 -3.42
N LEU A 77 4.38 6.32 -2.45
CA LEU A 77 3.01 5.88 -2.61
C LEU A 77 2.05 7.05 -2.76
N TYR A 78 2.28 8.09 -2.00
CA TYR A 78 1.41 9.26 -2.07
C TYR A 78 1.40 9.85 -3.48
N PHE A 79 2.56 9.99 -4.08
CA PHE A 79 2.64 10.60 -5.40
C PHE A 79 2.43 9.62 -6.53
N ASP A 80 2.99 8.44 -6.43
CA ASP A 80 2.88 7.48 -7.53
C ASP A 80 1.46 7.00 -7.73
N ALA A 81 0.73 6.86 -6.67
CA ALA A 81 -0.65 6.41 -6.78
C ALA A 81 -1.62 7.56 -7.02
N GLY A 82 -1.10 8.77 -7.13
CA GLY A 82 -1.95 9.92 -7.41
C GLY A 82 -2.78 10.36 -6.23
N LEU A 83 -2.35 10.01 -5.02
CA LEU A 83 -3.14 10.34 -3.84
C LEU A 83 -3.03 11.80 -3.45
N ASP A 84 -2.14 12.52 -4.11
CA ASP A 84 -2.04 13.95 -3.88
C ASP A 84 -3.18 14.71 -4.56
N GLU A 85 -3.97 14.02 -5.37
CA GLU A 85 -5.11 14.66 -5.98
C GLU A 85 -6.31 14.58 -5.07
N PRO A 86 -7.17 15.56 -5.07
CA PRO A 86 -8.30 15.57 -4.14
C PRO A 86 -9.19 14.35 -4.34
N ASN A 87 -9.55 13.74 -3.25
CA ASN A 87 -10.48 12.61 -3.24
C ASN A 87 -9.99 11.38 -4.00
N ALA A 88 -8.70 11.30 -4.25
CA ALA A 88 -8.17 10.16 -4.97
C ALA A 88 -8.07 8.94 -4.08
N GLY A 89 -7.86 9.14 -2.80
CA GLY A 89 -7.73 8.01 -1.90
C GLY A 89 -7.12 8.46 -0.60
N LEU A 90 -6.53 7.51 0.09
CA LEU A 90 -6.05 7.74 1.43
C LEU A 90 -4.82 6.90 1.66
N VAL A 91 -3.85 7.44 2.32
CA VAL A 91 -2.69 6.66 2.72
C VAL A 91 -2.34 7.02 4.14
N PHE A 92 -1.99 6.03 4.93
CA PHE A 92 -1.53 6.28 6.29
C PHE A 92 -0.49 5.25 6.68
N MET A 93 0.25 5.57 7.71
CA MET A 93 1.34 4.73 8.17
C MET A 93 1.21 4.55 9.66
N GLU A 94 1.46 3.33 10.12
CA GLU A 94 1.40 3.02 11.53
C GLU A 94 2.60 2.20 11.91
N ARG A 95 2.92 2.21 13.18
CA ARG A 95 4.00 1.41 13.69
C ARG A 95 3.54 -0.02 13.89
N ALA A 96 4.34 -0.97 13.48
CA ALA A 96 4.04 -2.37 13.72
C ALA A 96 4.71 -2.78 15.00
N LEU A 97 3.92 -3.26 15.96
CA LEU A 97 4.49 -3.70 17.21
C LEU A 97 5.36 -4.92 17.04
N ARG A 98 4.93 -5.85 16.24
CA ARG A 98 5.70 -7.04 15.94
C ARG A 98 5.42 -7.39 14.50
N ALA A 99 6.44 -7.82 13.80
CA ALA A 99 6.26 -8.14 12.39
C ALA A 99 7.26 -9.19 11.98
N SER A 100 6.80 -10.05 11.10
CA SER A 100 7.66 -11.04 10.48
C SER A 100 7.45 -10.86 8.99
N PRO A 101 8.34 -10.15 8.33
CA PRO A 101 8.09 -9.86 6.93
C PRO A 101 8.24 -11.08 6.06
N LEU A 102 7.53 -11.05 4.96
CA LEU A 102 7.68 -12.05 3.96
C LEU A 102 8.96 -11.76 3.21
N GLU A 103 9.79 -12.73 3.05
CA GLU A 103 11.04 -12.54 2.36
C GLU A 103 10.97 -13.14 0.99
N MET A 104 11.60 -12.50 0.05
CA MET A 104 11.70 -13.08 -1.26
C MET A 104 12.51 -14.32 -1.19
N PRO A 105 12.07 -15.40 -1.78
CA PRO A 105 12.87 -16.59 -1.75
C PRO A 105 14.14 -16.39 -2.55
N ASP A 106 15.17 -17.08 -2.11
CA ASP A 106 16.40 -17.05 -2.82
C ASP A 106 16.23 -17.92 -4.03
N VAL A 107 16.01 -17.31 -5.16
CA VAL A 107 15.69 -18.07 -6.34
C VAL A 107 16.97 -18.47 -7.01
N THR A 108 17.57 -19.52 -6.54
CA THR A 108 18.69 -20.04 -7.24
C THR A 108 18.18 -21.01 -8.25
N GLU A 109 18.89 -21.17 -9.30
CA GLU A 109 18.53 -22.09 -10.31
C GLU A 109 18.51 -23.46 -9.74
N PRO A 110 17.50 -24.23 -10.06
CA PRO A 110 17.50 -25.60 -9.54
C PRO A 110 18.67 -26.32 -10.10
N GLU A 111 19.18 -27.12 -9.24
CA GLU A 111 20.24 -27.89 -9.67
C GLU A 111 19.76 -29.06 -10.27
N GLU A 112 19.81 -29.46 -11.13
CA GLU A 112 19.30 -30.64 -11.60
C GLU A 112 19.76 -31.06 -12.74
#